data_8c2f3eef5dab477e222ceea87e79e36a
#
_entry.id   8c2f3eef5dab477e222ceea87e79e36a
#
_cell.length_a   1.000
_cell.length_b   1.000
_cell.length_c   1.000
_cell.angle_alpha   90.00
_cell.angle_beta   90.00
_cell.angle_gamma   90.00
#
_symmetry.space_group_name_H-M   'P 1'
#
loop_
_entity.id
_entity.type
_entity.pdbx_description
1 polymer ?
#
loop_
_entity_poly.entity_id
_entity_poly.type
_entity_poly.pdbx_seq_one_letter_code
_entity_poly.pdbx_strand_id
1 'polypeptide(L)'
;MRVLIIANADIGLYKFRKELLEELVKENEVYIALPKGEFYEDLLAIGCKYIITQLDRHGTNPVKELKTVFEYKKIIKRVKPEIVFTYTIKPNVYAGMACAALNIPYVANITGLGTAVENPGLMQVLTVNLYKYSLRKAQKVFFQNTENRDFFVKKGVVKKAYDLLPGSGVNLKNYMVTEYPNGPTVDFVFVSRIMKEKGIEQYLEAAKEIKARHSETRFHICGFCEQNYEQVLKDMSDEGIIIYHGLVKDMSAIYKQMSCTIHPTYYPEGLSNVLLESSASGRPIITTNRSGCREVVDDGINGYVVEEKNSKDLIEKIELFLEKSVEERKQMGIAGRKKVEKEFNRQIVIDKYLAELKSV
;
A
#
# COMPACT_ATOMS: atom_id res chain seq x y z
N MET A 1 -6.12 12.37 25.27
CA MET A 1 -4.69 12.56 24.97
C MET A 1 -4.51 13.42 23.72
N ARG A 2 -3.35 14.04 23.53
CA ARG A 2 -3.00 14.68 22.24
C ARG A 2 -2.14 13.74 21.43
N VAL A 3 -2.66 13.33 20.29
CA VAL A 3 -1.99 12.44 19.33
C VAL A 3 -1.54 13.28 18.14
N LEU A 4 -0.29 13.18 17.74
CA LEU A 4 0.22 13.85 16.54
C LEU A 4 0.57 12.80 15.49
N ILE A 5 0.03 12.96 14.29
CA ILE A 5 0.32 12.09 13.13
C ILE A 5 1.11 12.90 12.10
N ILE A 6 2.24 12.37 11.66
CA ILE A 6 3.11 13.02 10.66
C ILE A 6 3.24 12.10 9.44
N ALA A 7 2.84 12.62 8.29
CA ALA A 7 2.87 11.91 7.02
C ALA A 7 3.36 12.82 5.88
N ASN A 8 3.56 12.27 4.69
CA ASN A 8 4.02 13.02 3.52
C ASN A 8 2.91 13.38 2.52
N ALA A 9 1.69 12.84 2.70
CA ALA A 9 0.53 13.13 1.86
C ALA A 9 -0.77 12.77 2.56
N ASP A 10 -1.82 13.53 2.31
CA ASP A 10 -3.16 13.39 2.84
C ASP A 10 -3.90 12.15 2.29
N ILE A 11 -3.73 11.85 1.00
CA ILE A 11 -4.32 10.68 0.35
C ILE A 11 -3.99 9.37 1.09
N GLY A 12 -2.76 9.24 1.60
CA GLY A 12 -2.32 8.06 2.35
C GLY A 12 -3.05 7.91 3.70
N LEU A 13 -3.29 9.03 4.39
CA LEU A 13 -4.07 9.03 5.63
C LEU A 13 -5.55 8.79 5.36
N TYR A 14 -6.14 9.50 4.41
CA TYR A 14 -7.56 9.38 4.12
C TYR A 14 -7.94 7.98 3.60
N LYS A 15 -7.25 7.47 2.59
CA LYS A 15 -7.61 6.18 1.98
C LYS A 15 -7.26 4.97 2.86
N PHE A 16 -6.18 5.05 3.63
CA PHE A 16 -5.63 3.86 4.31
C PHE A 16 -5.63 3.95 5.83
N ARG A 17 -6.00 5.10 6.41
CA ARG A 17 -6.00 5.30 7.87
C ARG A 17 -7.27 6.02 8.36
N LYS A 18 -8.25 6.24 7.49
CA LYS A 18 -9.50 6.95 7.83
C LYS A 18 -10.14 6.37 9.08
N GLU A 19 -10.36 5.06 9.12
CA GLU A 19 -11.03 4.40 10.23
C GLU A 19 -10.19 4.45 11.53
N LEU A 20 -8.86 4.45 11.42
CA LEU A 20 -7.99 4.69 12.58
C LEU A 20 -8.17 6.13 13.09
N LEU A 21 -8.23 7.13 12.19
CA LEU A 21 -8.46 8.52 12.58
C LEU A 21 -9.83 8.69 13.23
N GLU A 22 -10.88 8.11 12.64
CA GLU A 22 -12.24 8.13 13.18
C GLU A 22 -12.31 7.51 14.58
N GLU A 23 -11.53 6.47 14.85
CA GLU A 23 -11.47 5.87 16.19
C GLU A 23 -10.67 6.73 17.17
N LEU A 24 -9.54 7.29 16.72
CA LEU A 24 -8.70 8.12 17.57
C LEU A 24 -9.39 9.41 18.03
N VAL A 25 -10.16 10.08 17.17
CA VAL A 25 -10.81 11.37 17.49
C VAL A 25 -11.95 11.22 18.50
N LYS A 26 -12.47 10.00 18.75
CA LYS A 26 -13.53 9.78 19.73
C LYS A 26 -13.10 10.17 21.16
N GLU A 27 -11.85 9.91 21.49
CA GLU A 27 -11.34 10.07 22.86
C GLU A 27 -10.08 10.96 22.93
N ASN A 28 -9.57 11.42 21.79
CA ASN A 28 -8.31 12.15 21.72
C ASN A 28 -8.39 13.42 20.88
N GLU A 29 -7.54 14.39 21.17
CA GLU A 29 -7.24 15.47 20.25
C GLU A 29 -6.22 15.02 19.21
N VAL A 30 -6.65 14.81 17.97
CA VAL A 30 -5.80 14.30 16.90
C VAL A 30 -5.31 15.44 16.02
N TYR A 31 -4.01 15.64 16.02
CA TYR A 31 -3.31 16.58 15.14
C TYR A 31 -2.68 15.81 13.97
N ILE A 32 -2.80 16.33 12.76
CA ILE A 32 -2.15 15.77 11.57
C ILE A 32 -1.24 16.83 10.93
N ALA A 33 0.03 16.50 10.72
CA ALA A 33 1.03 17.40 10.16
C ALA A 33 1.54 16.87 8.82
N LEU A 34 1.10 17.47 7.71
CA LEU A 34 1.43 17.06 6.34
C LEU A 34 1.14 18.20 5.34
N PRO A 35 1.62 18.11 4.08
CA PRO A 35 1.27 19.06 3.02
C PRO A 35 -0.24 19.04 2.74
N LYS A 36 -0.80 20.21 2.40
CA LYS A 36 -2.20 20.33 1.99
C LYS A 36 -2.40 19.63 0.63
N GLY A 37 -3.37 18.74 0.54
CA GLY A 37 -3.75 18.02 -0.67
C GLY A 37 -5.26 17.97 -0.88
N GLU A 38 -5.73 17.05 -1.72
CA GLU A 38 -7.13 16.90 -2.14
C GLU A 38 -8.07 16.57 -0.96
N PHE A 39 -7.60 15.78 0.02
CA PHE A 39 -8.41 15.28 1.15
C PHE A 39 -8.32 16.16 2.40
N TYR A 40 -7.91 17.42 2.25
CA TYR A 40 -7.78 18.35 3.38
C TYR A 40 -9.09 18.54 4.14
N GLU A 41 -10.18 18.85 3.41
CA GLU A 41 -11.49 19.09 4.02
C GLU A 41 -12.09 17.82 4.62
N ASP A 42 -11.89 16.66 3.96
CA ASP A 42 -12.34 15.37 4.47
C ASP A 42 -11.68 15.01 5.80
N LEU A 43 -10.37 15.27 5.93
CA LEU A 43 -9.63 15.02 7.16
C LEU A 43 -10.04 15.96 8.28
N LEU A 44 -10.39 17.20 7.98
CA LEU A 44 -11.00 18.14 8.95
C LEU A 44 -12.38 17.64 9.37
N ALA A 45 -13.19 17.15 8.44
CA ALA A 45 -14.54 16.62 8.72
C ALA A 45 -14.53 15.40 9.66
N ILE A 46 -13.45 14.59 9.66
CA ILE A 46 -13.25 13.52 10.64
C ILE A 46 -13.06 14.07 12.07
N GLY A 47 -12.65 15.32 12.20
CA GLY A 47 -12.34 15.95 13.49
C GLY A 47 -10.85 16.15 13.76
N CYS A 48 -9.99 15.89 12.77
CA CYS A 48 -8.56 16.13 12.92
C CYS A 48 -8.20 17.61 12.86
N LYS A 49 -7.23 18.02 13.67
CA LYS A 49 -6.63 19.37 13.65
C LYS A 49 -5.44 19.38 12.68
N TYR A 50 -5.60 20.04 11.54
CA TYR A 50 -4.61 20.01 10.47
C TYR A 50 -3.49 21.05 10.68
N ILE A 51 -2.24 20.64 10.49
CA ILE A 51 -1.04 21.49 10.49
C ILE A 51 -0.38 21.35 9.13
N ILE A 52 -0.44 22.39 8.31
CA ILE A 52 0.15 22.38 6.97
C ILE A 52 1.67 22.44 7.09
N THR A 53 2.37 21.48 6.46
CA THR A 53 3.83 21.43 6.36
C THR A 53 4.28 21.60 4.91
N GLN A 54 5.52 22.06 4.73
CA GLN A 54 6.15 22.20 3.42
C GLN A 54 7.18 21.07 3.21
N LEU A 55 6.70 19.84 3.07
CA LEU A 55 7.58 18.68 2.85
C LEU A 55 7.82 18.45 1.36
N ASP A 56 9.07 18.56 0.93
CA ASP A 56 9.50 18.11 -0.41
C ASP A 56 9.65 16.58 -0.41
N ARG A 57 8.74 15.88 -1.09
CA ARG A 57 8.71 14.40 -1.10
C ARG A 57 9.94 13.76 -1.74
N HIS A 58 10.53 14.41 -2.74
CA HIS A 58 11.61 13.88 -3.56
C HIS A 58 12.96 14.58 -3.36
N GLY A 59 13.00 15.68 -2.63
CA GLY A 59 14.22 16.42 -2.34
C GLY A 59 15.23 15.60 -1.54
N THR A 60 16.52 15.76 -1.83
CA THR A 60 17.64 15.10 -1.14
C THR A 60 18.67 16.12 -0.62
N ASN A 61 18.33 17.41 -0.61
CA ASN A 61 19.23 18.48 -0.19
C ASN A 61 19.41 18.45 1.34
N PRO A 62 20.62 18.17 1.88
CA PRO A 62 20.85 18.01 3.33
C PRO A 62 20.43 19.23 4.18
N VAL A 63 20.57 20.44 3.63
CA VAL A 63 20.18 21.67 4.33
C VAL A 63 18.68 21.77 4.48
N LYS A 64 17.93 21.43 3.43
CA LYS A 64 16.45 21.37 3.47
C LYS A 64 15.98 20.29 4.43
N GLU A 65 16.62 19.12 4.42
CA GLU A 65 16.28 18.01 5.31
C GLU A 65 16.51 18.36 6.80
N LEU A 66 17.59 19.08 7.09
CA LEU A 66 17.83 19.57 8.45
C LEU A 66 16.76 20.60 8.88
N LYS A 67 16.33 21.51 8.00
CA LYS A 67 15.19 22.41 8.26
C LYS A 67 13.92 21.65 8.60
N THR A 68 13.65 20.53 7.91
CA THR A 68 12.49 19.67 8.20
C THR A 68 12.52 19.11 9.62
N VAL A 69 13.68 18.69 10.14
CA VAL A 69 13.82 18.26 11.54
C VAL A 69 13.47 19.40 12.51
N PHE A 70 13.95 20.63 12.24
CA PHE A 70 13.63 21.81 13.09
C PHE A 70 12.14 22.18 13.00
N GLU A 71 11.53 22.07 11.84
CA GLU A 71 10.09 22.29 11.66
C GLU A 71 9.27 21.29 12.51
N TYR A 72 9.58 20.01 12.42
CA TYR A 72 8.93 18.99 13.26
C TYR A 72 9.15 19.23 14.75
N LYS A 73 10.35 19.65 15.17
CA LYS A 73 10.58 20.06 16.57
C LYS A 73 9.68 21.22 17.02
N LYS A 74 9.48 22.24 16.16
CA LYS A 74 8.57 23.35 16.44
C LYS A 74 7.12 22.89 16.56
N ILE A 75 6.67 22.03 15.65
CA ILE A 75 5.32 21.46 15.68
C ILE A 75 5.11 20.65 16.96
N ILE A 76 6.01 19.74 17.30
CA ILE A 76 5.94 18.90 18.50
C ILE A 76 5.91 19.77 19.78
N LYS A 77 6.77 20.79 19.87
CA LYS A 77 6.78 21.73 21.02
C LYS A 77 5.49 22.53 21.15
N ARG A 78 4.84 22.89 20.01
CA ARG A 78 3.58 23.65 19.99
C ARG A 78 2.39 22.76 20.37
N VAL A 79 2.31 21.55 19.79
CA VAL A 79 1.22 20.59 20.03
C VAL A 79 1.34 19.95 21.40
N LYS A 80 2.56 19.67 21.86
CA LYS A 80 2.87 18.90 23.08
C LYS A 80 2.14 17.56 23.11
N PRO A 81 2.32 16.70 22.07
CA PRO A 81 1.65 15.43 22.01
C PRO A 81 2.18 14.47 23.07
N GLU A 82 1.33 13.60 23.56
CA GLU A 82 1.72 12.47 24.40
C GLU A 82 2.34 11.35 23.56
N ILE A 83 1.91 11.19 22.29
CA ILE A 83 2.48 10.22 21.36
C ILE A 83 2.47 10.79 19.93
N VAL A 84 3.45 10.35 19.12
CA VAL A 84 3.56 10.70 17.69
C VAL A 84 3.54 9.45 16.84
N PHE A 85 2.69 9.41 15.82
CA PHE A 85 2.70 8.36 14.77
C PHE A 85 3.32 8.91 13.49
N THR A 86 4.29 8.18 12.92
CA THR A 86 4.97 8.61 11.70
C THR A 86 4.80 7.59 10.58
N TYR A 87 4.57 8.08 9.36
CA TYR A 87 4.38 7.27 8.16
C TYR A 87 5.31 7.72 7.06
N THR A 88 5.83 6.77 6.28
CA THR A 88 6.75 6.99 5.17
C THR A 88 8.16 7.41 5.58
N ILE A 89 9.11 7.36 4.63
CA ILE A 89 10.55 7.45 4.92
C ILE A 89 10.92 8.75 5.63
N LYS A 90 10.58 9.91 5.06
CA LYS A 90 11.00 11.21 5.60
C LYS A 90 10.41 11.52 6.98
N PRO A 91 9.09 11.36 7.22
CA PRO A 91 8.53 11.47 8.56
C PRO A 91 9.14 10.48 9.56
N ASN A 92 9.32 9.21 9.20
CA ASN A 92 9.95 8.23 10.08
C ASN A 92 11.37 8.66 10.50
N VAL A 93 12.14 9.19 9.56
CA VAL A 93 13.51 9.64 9.84
C VAL A 93 13.50 10.97 10.59
N TYR A 94 12.93 12.03 10.03
CA TYR A 94 13.12 13.39 10.56
C TYR A 94 12.23 13.70 11.76
N ALA A 95 10.97 13.24 11.76
CA ALA A 95 10.15 13.38 12.96
C ALA A 95 10.60 12.41 14.05
N GLY A 96 11.09 11.21 13.72
CA GLY A 96 11.73 10.30 14.66
C GLY A 96 12.93 10.95 15.37
N MET A 97 13.81 11.64 14.63
CA MET A 97 14.92 12.44 15.22
C MET A 97 14.41 13.55 16.13
N ALA A 98 13.34 14.24 15.72
CA ALA A 98 12.76 15.33 16.52
C ALA A 98 12.15 14.80 17.83
N CYS A 99 11.38 13.70 17.77
CA CYS A 99 10.79 13.03 18.92
C CYS A 99 11.87 12.52 19.89
N ALA A 100 12.89 11.84 19.35
CA ALA A 100 14.01 11.33 20.14
C ALA A 100 14.79 12.44 20.88
N ALA A 101 14.94 13.61 20.26
CA ALA A 101 15.61 14.77 20.86
C ALA A 101 14.75 15.47 21.92
N LEU A 102 13.43 15.37 21.84
CA LEU A 102 12.48 15.97 22.77
C LEU A 102 11.96 14.97 23.81
N ASN A 103 12.41 13.71 23.76
CA ASN A 103 11.95 12.59 24.59
C ASN A 103 10.42 12.40 24.56
N ILE A 104 9.81 12.57 23.38
CA ILE A 104 8.40 12.30 23.14
C ILE A 104 8.26 10.86 22.61
N PRO A 105 7.36 10.01 23.17
CA PRO A 105 7.04 8.70 22.65
C PRO A 105 6.59 8.76 21.18
N TYR A 106 7.07 7.83 20.37
CA TYR A 106 6.66 7.77 18.96
C TYR A 106 6.68 6.36 18.40
N VAL A 107 5.78 6.11 17.48
CA VAL A 107 5.64 4.85 16.73
C VAL A 107 5.89 5.14 15.26
N ALA A 108 6.85 4.43 14.68
CA ALA A 108 7.18 4.55 13.26
C ALA A 108 6.55 3.41 12.46
N ASN A 109 5.86 3.72 11.35
CA ASN A 109 5.32 2.72 10.44
C ASN A 109 6.15 2.68 9.14
N ILE A 110 6.81 1.55 8.91
CA ILE A 110 7.59 1.27 7.69
C ILE A 110 6.63 0.71 6.64
N THR A 111 6.10 1.58 5.80
CA THR A 111 5.13 1.24 4.75
C THR A 111 5.74 0.66 3.48
N GLY A 112 7.05 0.49 3.46
CA GLY A 112 7.90 0.03 2.38
C GLY A 112 9.29 0.64 2.54
N LEU A 113 10.32 -0.02 2.03
CA LEU A 113 11.70 0.46 2.16
C LEU A 113 12.05 1.53 1.13
N GLY A 114 11.36 1.51 -0.01
CA GLY A 114 11.68 2.35 -1.16
C GLY A 114 12.97 1.95 -1.87
N THR A 115 13.12 2.40 -3.08
CA THR A 115 14.24 2.04 -3.97
C THR A 115 15.62 2.42 -3.40
N ALA A 116 15.69 3.50 -2.61
CA ALA A 116 16.94 3.95 -1.97
C ALA A 116 17.48 2.96 -0.91
N VAL A 117 16.62 2.16 -0.30
CA VAL A 117 17.03 1.15 0.69
C VAL A 117 17.20 -0.22 0.03
N GLU A 118 16.41 -0.53 -0.98
CA GLU A 118 16.43 -1.83 -1.64
C GLU A 118 17.68 -2.03 -2.50
N ASN A 119 18.10 -0.99 -3.23
CA ASN A 119 19.26 -1.08 -4.11
C ASN A 119 20.56 -0.95 -3.30
N PRO A 120 21.45 -1.97 -3.33
CA PRO A 120 22.75 -1.91 -2.69
C PRO A 120 23.57 -0.70 -3.20
N GLY A 121 24.20 0.02 -2.28
CA GLY A 121 25.04 1.17 -2.63
C GLY A 121 25.14 2.20 -1.52
N LEU A 122 25.76 3.34 -1.83
CA LEU A 122 26.02 4.41 -0.87
C LEU A 122 24.71 4.98 -0.29
N MET A 123 23.66 5.12 -1.11
CA MET A 123 22.34 5.60 -0.68
C MET A 123 21.67 4.65 0.31
N GLN A 124 21.79 3.34 0.10
CA GLN A 124 21.31 2.35 1.08
C GLN A 124 22.02 2.53 2.43
N VAL A 125 23.36 2.62 2.41
CA VAL A 125 24.15 2.78 3.65
C VAL A 125 23.75 4.06 4.40
N LEU A 126 23.62 5.17 3.66
CA LEU A 126 23.19 6.45 4.25
C LEU A 126 21.80 6.34 4.87
N THR A 127 20.83 5.85 4.11
CA THR A 127 19.43 5.76 4.56
C THR A 127 19.28 4.81 5.74
N VAL A 128 19.97 3.66 5.73
CA VAL A 128 20.00 2.71 6.86
C VAL A 128 20.57 3.37 8.12
N ASN A 129 21.64 4.15 8.01
CA ASN A 129 22.22 4.87 9.17
C ASN A 129 21.29 5.98 9.69
N LEU A 130 20.60 6.69 8.81
CA LEU A 130 19.57 7.64 9.20
C LEU A 130 18.44 6.96 9.98
N TYR A 131 17.97 5.80 9.52
CA TYR A 131 16.98 4.99 10.25
C TYR A 131 17.50 4.50 11.60
N LYS A 132 18.74 4.00 11.68
CA LYS A 132 19.34 3.61 12.96
C LYS A 132 19.31 4.73 13.99
N TYR A 133 19.70 5.92 13.55
CA TYR A 133 19.71 7.08 14.42
C TYR A 133 18.31 7.53 14.81
N SER A 134 17.38 7.58 13.85
CA SER A 134 16.02 8.08 14.07
C SER A 134 15.15 7.12 14.89
N LEU A 135 15.33 5.79 14.72
CA LEU A 135 14.46 4.80 15.39
C LEU A 135 15.01 4.31 16.74
N ARG A 136 16.19 4.79 17.19
CA ARG A 136 16.84 4.30 18.41
C ARG A 136 16.01 4.46 19.70
N LYS A 137 15.08 5.44 19.73
CA LYS A 137 14.17 5.72 20.86
C LYS A 137 12.70 5.50 20.49
N ALA A 138 12.41 4.85 19.36
CA ALA A 138 11.05 4.52 19.01
C ALA A 138 10.42 3.59 20.05
N GLN A 139 9.22 3.91 20.50
CA GLN A 139 8.42 3.05 21.37
C GLN A 139 8.07 1.75 20.65
N LYS A 140 7.69 1.86 19.38
CA LYS A 140 7.41 0.74 18.50
C LYS A 140 7.77 1.07 17.05
N VAL A 141 8.20 0.06 16.30
CA VAL A 141 8.37 0.14 14.85
C VAL A 141 7.47 -0.91 14.21
N PHE A 142 6.51 -0.47 13.45
CA PHE A 142 5.62 -1.35 12.68
C PHE A 142 6.18 -1.60 11.28
N PHE A 143 6.20 -2.85 10.88
CA PHE A 143 6.50 -3.32 9.52
C PHE A 143 5.26 -3.92 8.89
N GLN A 144 5.16 -3.87 7.55
CA GLN A 144 4.01 -4.41 6.83
C GLN A 144 4.28 -5.77 6.18
N ASN A 145 5.53 -6.22 6.16
CA ASN A 145 5.94 -7.56 5.75
C ASN A 145 7.19 -8.02 6.49
N THR A 146 7.43 -9.32 6.44
CA THR A 146 8.54 -9.96 7.16
C THR A 146 9.90 -9.60 6.58
N GLU A 147 10.01 -9.46 5.26
CA GLU A 147 11.27 -9.17 4.58
C GLU A 147 11.83 -7.80 4.99
N ASN A 148 10.98 -6.77 5.02
CA ASN A 148 11.37 -5.44 5.47
C ASN A 148 11.80 -5.43 6.95
N ARG A 149 11.07 -6.16 7.80
CA ARG A 149 11.44 -6.35 9.21
C ARG A 149 12.81 -7.03 9.32
N ASP A 150 13.00 -8.15 8.65
CA ASP A 150 14.23 -8.95 8.76
C ASP A 150 15.43 -8.20 8.20
N PHE A 151 15.25 -7.42 7.14
CA PHE A 151 16.28 -6.51 6.65
C PHE A 151 16.72 -5.50 7.73
N PHE A 152 15.76 -4.84 8.40
CA PHE A 152 16.07 -3.85 9.45
C PHE A 152 16.70 -4.50 10.68
N VAL A 153 16.25 -5.68 11.07
CA VAL A 153 16.85 -6.47 12.15
C VAL A 153 18.28 -6.87 11.81
N LYS A 154 18.51 -7.45 10.61
CA LYS A 154 19.83 -7.86 10.13
C LYS A 154 20.81 -6.68 10.02
N LYS A 155 20.33 -5.52 9.59
CA LYS A 155 21.15 -4.29 9.53
C LYS A 155 21.32 -3.62 10.90
N GLY A 156 20.70 -4.15 11.97
CA GLY A 156 20.77 -3.57 13.31
C GLY A 156 20.12 -2.18 13.42
N VAL A 157 19.10 -1.90 12.59
CA VAL A 157 18.29 -0.69 12.67
C VAL A 157 17.34 -0.76 13.85
N VAL A 158 16.70 -1.91 14.02
CA VAL A 158 15.84 -2.22 15.17
C VAL A 158 16.34 -3.47 15.86
N LYS A 159 16.27 -3.49 17.21
CA LYS A 159 16.72 -4.65 18.03
C LYS A 159 15.57 -5.25 18.83
N LYS A 160 14.67 -4.41 19.31
CA LYS A 160 13.49 -4.73 20.12
C LYS A 160 12.38 -3.74 19.76
N ALA A 161 11.22 -3.90 20.33
CA ALA A 161 10.09 -2.99 20.15
C ALA A 161 9.65 -2.82 18.68
N TYR A 162 9.52 -3.92 17.96
CA TYR A 162 8.93 -3.97 16.62
C TYR A 162 7.81 -5.02 16.54
N ASP A 163 6.90 -4.84 15.59
CA ASP A 163 5.82 -5.78 15.31
C ASP A 163 5.40 -5.69 13.84
N LEU A 164 4.65 -6.69 13.38
CA LEU A 164 4.09 -6.74 12.03
C LEU A 164 2.65 -6.22 12.04
N LEU A 165 2.34 -5.37 11.08
CA LEU A 165 0.97 -5.01 10.72
C LEU A 165 0.59 -5.73 9.42
N PRO A 166 -0.68 -6.13 9.26
CA PRO A 166 -1.19 -6.63 7.99
C PRO A 166 -1.41 -5.46 7.01
N GLY A 167 -0.34 -4.75 6.65
CA GLY A 167 -0.37 -3.55 5.83
C GLY A 167 -1.18 -2.41 6.44
N SER A 168 -2.09 -1.86 5.66
CA SER A 168 -3.12 -0.93 6.11
C SER A 168 -4.36 -1.66 6.64
N GLY A 169 -4.43 -2.96 6.41
CA GLY A 169 -5.67 -3.71 6.47
C GLY A 169 -6.67 -3.29 5.39
N VAL A 170 -7.71 -4.06 5.20
CA VAL A 170 -8.81 -3.72 4.29
C VAL A 170 -10.11 -3.50 5.05
N ASN A 171 -10.88 -2.48 4.65
CA ASN A 171 -12.21 -2.26 5.16
C ASN A 171 -13.20 -3.21 4.47
N LEU A 172 -13.58 -4.26 5.17
CA LEU A 172 -14.45 -5.31 4.64
C LEU A 172 -15.89 -4.83 4.33
N LYS A 173 -16.30 -3.69 4.87
CA LYS A 173 -17.63 -3.08 4.57
C LYS A 173 -17.62 -2.33 3.26
N ASN A 174 -16.47 -1.75 2.88
CA ASN A 174 -16.33 -1.05 1.60
C ASN A 174 -16.15 -2.02 0.43
N TYR A 175 -15.57 -3.20 0.70
CA TYR A 175 -15.29 -4.25 -0.28
C TYR A 175 -16.03 -5.52 0.12
N MET A 176 -17.34 -5.54 -0.15
CA MET A 176 -18.19 -6.71 0.13
C MET A 176 -18.10 -7.73 -1.00
N VAL A 177 -18.18 -9.00 -0.66
CA VAL A 177 -18.37 -10.07 -1.63
C VAL A 177 -19.68 -9.83 -2.39
N THR A 178 -19.58 -9.86 -3.70
CA THR A 178 -20.71 -9.78 -4.62
C THR A 178 -20.76 -11.05 -5.45
N GLU A 179 -21.88 -11.26 -6.13
CA GLU A 179 -22.00 -12.37 -7.07
C GLU A 179 -20.81 -12.41 -8.02
N TYR A 180 -20.27 -13.61 -8.23
CA TYR A 180 -19.17 -13.80 -9.15
C TYR A 180 -19.66 -13.71 -10.59
N PRO A 181 -18.96 -13.00 -11.52
CA PRO A 181 -19.39 -12.93 -12.90
C PRO A 181 -19.52 -14.33 -13.54
N ASN A 182 -20.69 -14.60 -14.11
CA ASN A 182 -21.00 -15.89 -14.76
C ASN A 182 -21.34 -15.73 -16.25
N GLY A 183 -21.07 -14.58 -16.84
CA GLY A 183 -21.23 -14.29 -18.25
C GLY A 183 -20.24 -15.02 -19.14
N PRO A 184 -20.38 -14.87 -20.47
CA PRO A 184 -19.49 -15.51 -21.44
C PRO A 184 -18.09 -14.91 -21.48
N THR A 185 -17.87 -13.76 -20.84
CA THR A 185 -16.58 -13.07 -20.83
C THR A 185 -15.83 -13.29 -19.52
N VAL A 186 -14.49 -13.29 -19.62
CA VAL A 186 -13.59 -13.33 -18.46
C VAL A 186 -12.84 -12.00 -18.40
N ASP A 187 -13.11 -11.24 -17.33
CA ASP A 187 -12.61 -9.88 -17.16
C ASP A 187 -11.43 -9.84 -16.17
N PHE A 188 -10.27 -9.47 -16.66
CA PHE A 188 -9.06 -9.25 -15.88
C PHE A 188 -8.85 -7.76 -15.62
N VAL A 189 -8.39 -7.38 -14.44
CA VAL A 189 -8.07 -5.97 -14.15
C VAL A 189 -6.66 -5.80 -13.58
N PHE A 190 -5.95 -4.82 -14.12
CA PHE A 190 -4.73 -4.25 -13.56
C PHE A 190 -5.10 -2.94 -12.85
N VAL A 191 -4.67 -2.80 -11.61
CA VAL A 191 -4.94 -1.58 -10.81
C VAL A 191 -3.63 -1.09 -10.22
N SER A 192 -3.12 0.03 -10.73
CA SER A 192 -1.90 0.65 -10.20
C SER A 192 -1.64 2.01 -10.85
N ARG A 193 -0.65 2.76 -10.34
CA ARG A 193 0.07 3.75 -11.13
C ARG A 193 0.70 3.06 -12.33
N ILE A 194 0.53 3.62 -13.52
CA ILE A 194 1.06 3.03 -14.74
C ILE A 194 2.54 3.39 -14.83
N MET A 195 3.38 2.44 -14.49
CA MET A 195 4.84 2.53 -14.50
C MET A 195 5.44 1.14 -14.63
N LYS A 196 6.67 1.08 -15.14
CA LYS A 196 7.37 -0.17 -15.45
C LYS A 196 7.43 -1.13 -14.26
N GLU A 197 7.81 -0.62 -13.09
CA GLU A 197 8.01 -1.43 -11.88
C GLU A 197 6.70 -2.02 -11.32
N LYS A 198 5.56 -1.52 -11.77
CA LYS A 198 4.25 -2.10 -11.45
C LYS A 198 3.86 -3.26 -12.37
N GLY A 199 4.74 -3.60 -13.33
CA GLY A 199 4.55 -4.75 -14.22
C GLY A 199 3.58 -4.48 -15.36
N ILE A 200 3.39 -3.21 -15.76
CA ILE A 200 2.50 -2.87 -16.87
C ILE A 200 2.92 -3.56 -18.17
N GLU A 201 4.23 -3.63 -18.45
CA GLU A 201 4.74 -4.28 -19.68
C GLU A 201 4.35 -5.76 -19.71
N GLN A 202 4.48 -6.49 -18.58
CA GLN A 202 4.09 -7.89 -18.46
C GLN A 202 2.58 -8.08 -18.65
N TYR A 203 1.78 -7.15 -18.08
CA TYR A 203 0.32 -7.20 -18.25
C TYR A 203 -0.10 -6.97 -19.70
N LEU A 204 0.48 -5.98 -20.39
CA LEU A 204 0.16 -5.65 -21.79
C LEU A 204 0.56 -6.79 -22.74
N GLU A 205 1.74 -7.41 -22.52
CA GLU A 205 2.19 -8.57 -23.29
C GLU A 205 1.25 -9.76 -23.09
N ALA A 206 0.88 -10.05 -21.85
CA ALA A 206 -0.07 -11.11 -21.53
C ALA A 206 -1.46 -10.82 -22.13
N ALA A 207 -1.96 -9.58 -22.05
CA ALA A 207 -3.23 -9.20 -22.66
C ALA A 207 -3.26 -9.46 -24.16
N LYS A 208 -2.20 -9.07 -24.87
CA LYS A 208 -2.08 -9.28 -26.32
C LYS A 208 -2.09 -10.77 -26.69
N GLU A 209 -1.32 -11.57 -25.98
CA GLU A 209 -1.16 -12.99 -26.28
C GLU A 209 -2.39 -13.82 -25.92
N ILE A 210 -2.96 -13.58 -24.73
CA ILE A 210 -4.17 -14.28 -24.26
C ILE A 210 -5.37 -13.93 -25.15
N LYS A 211 -5.58 -12.64 -25.45
CA LYS A 211 -6.71 -12.23 -26.29
C LYS A 211 -6.67 -12.79 -27.70
N ALA A 212 -5.49 -13.02 -28.24
CA ALA A 212 -5.33 -13.67 -29.56
C ALA A 212 -5.79 -15.14 -29.56
N ARG A 213 -5.76 -15.83 -28.42
CA ARG A 213 -6.19 -17.22 -28.24
C ARG A 213 -7.61 -17.34 -27.66
N HIS A 214 -8.01 -16.38 -26.82
CA HIS A 214 -9.23 -16.37 -26.04
C HIS A 214 -9.99 -15.07 -26.27
N SER A 215 -10.76 -15.01 -27.35
CA SER A 215 -11.50 -13.79 -27.77
C SER A 215 -12.52 -13.31 -26.74
N GLU A 216 -13.00 -14.20 -25.86
CA GLU A 216 -13.91 -13.93 -24.77
C GLU A 216 -13.26 -13.18 -23.57
N THR A 217 -11.94 -13.01 -23.56
CA THR A 217 -11.24 -12.30 -22.48
C THR A 217 -11.26 -10.78 -22.69
N ARG A 218 -11.31 -10.03 -21.59
CA ARG A 218 -11.17 -8.57 -21.57
C ARG A 218 -10.14 -8.16 -20.53
N PHE A 219 -9.27 -7.23 -20.90
CA PHE A 219 -8.18 -6.75 -20.05
C PHE A 219 -8.39 -5.29 -19.71
N HIS A 220 -8.70 -5.01 -18.46
CA HIS A 220 -9.01 -3.68 -17.93
C HIS A 220 -7.78 -3.10 -17.23
N ILE A 221 -7.58 -1.78 -17.38
CA ILE A 221 -6.50 -1.05 -16.71
C ILE A 221 -7.10 0.15 -15.99
N CYS A 222 -6.86 0.25 -14.67
CA CYS A 222 -7.26 1.37 -13.84
C CYS A 222 -6.02 2.02 -13.21
N GLY A 223 -5.83 3.31 -13.43
CA GLY A 223 -4.72 4.09 -12.88
C GLY A 223 -4.32 5.24 -13.78
N PHE A 224 -3.43 6.09 -13.31
CA PHE A 224 -2.85 7.19 -14.08
C PHE A 224 -1.41 6.86 -14.48
N CYS A 225 -0.98 7.39 -15.64
CA CYS A 225 0.39 7.24 -16.10
C CYS A 225 1.34 8.09 -15.24
N GLU A 226 2.28 7.45 -14.58
CA GLU A 226 3.41 8.09 -13.89
C GLU A 226 4.66 8.12 -14.79
N GLN A 227 4.71 7.23 -15.78
CA GLN A 227 5.69 7.16 -16.84
C GLN A 227 4.99 7.22 -18.20
N ASN A 228 5.72 7.38 -19.28
CA ASN A 228 5.23 7.63 -20.65
C ASN A 228 4.58 6.39 -21.28
N TYR A 229 3.39 6.00 -20.83
CA TYR A 229 2.62 4.87 -21.36
C TYR A 229 1.32 5.31 -22.07
N GLU A 230 0.97 6.59 -22.08
CA GLU A 230 -0.30 7.11 -22.60
C GLU A 230 -0.56 6.67 -24.03
N GLN A 231 0.45 6.77 -24.91
CA GLN A 231 0.31 6.41 -26.32
C GLN A 231 0.13 4.91 -26.50
N VAL A 232 0.91 4.08 -25.80
CA VAL A 232 0.80 2.61 -25.89
C VAL A 232 -0.57 2.15 -25.40
N LEU A 233 -1.08 2.70 -24.30
CA LEU A 233 -2.41 2.36 -23.78
C LEU A 233 -3.51 2.78 -24.75
N LYS A 234 -3.36 3.95 -25.38
CA LYS A 234 -4.32 4.43 -26.38
C LYS A 234 -4.33 3.48 -27.60
N ASP A 235 -3.19 3.19 -28.18
CA ASP A 235 -3.09 2.34 -29.38
C ASP A 235 -3.67 0.93 -29.11
N MET A 236 -3.32 0.29 -27.99
CA MET A 236 -3.85 -1.01 -27.61
C MET A 236 -5.36 -0.96 -27.27
N SER A 237 -5.88 0.16 -26.80
CA SER A 237 -7.32 0.36 -26.60
C SER A 237 -8.04 0.50 -27.94
N ASP A 238 -7.49 1.28 -28.88
CA ASP A 238 -8.03 1.46 -30.23
C ASP A 238 -8.04 0.12 -31.02
N GLU A 239 -7.06 -0.75 -30.79
CA GLU A 239 -6.98 -2.13 -31.30
C GLU A 239 -7.93 -3.09 -30.56
N GLY A 240 -8.59 -2.67 -29.48
CA GLY A 240 -9.51 -3.51 -28.70
C GLY A 240 -8.81 -4.59 -27.85
N ILE A 241 -7.50 -4.48 -27.62
CA ILE A 241 -6.73 -5.43 -26.80
C ILE A 241 -6.98 -5.19 -25.31
N ILE A 242 -7.06 -3.92 -24.90
CA ILE A 242 -7.31 -3.50 -23.52
C ILE A 242 -8.47 -2.51 -23.42
N ILE A 243 -8.94 -2.27 -22.19
CA ILE A 243 -9.91 -1.23 -21.84
C ILE A 243 -9.26 -0.35 -20.76
N TYR A 244 -8.84 0.86 -21.14
CA TYR A 244 -8.22 1.80 -20.21
C TYR A 244 -9.25 2.75 -19.60
N HIS A 245 -9.37 2.70 -18.26
CA HIS A 245 -10.37 3.48 -17.50
C HIS A 245 -9.80 4.78 -16.92
N GLY A 246 -8.47 5.01 -17.01
CA GLY A 246 -7.84 6.12 -16.29
C GLY A 246 -7.94 5.96 -14.77
N LEU A 247 -7.95 7.09 -14.07
CA LEU A 247 -8.06 7.10 -12.61
C LEU A 247 -9.51 6.87 -12.17
N VAL A 248 -9.76 5.74 -11.51
CA VAL A 248 -11.08 5.36 -10.99
C VAL A 248 -11.16 5.68 -9.49
N LYS A 249 -12.22 6.36 -9.06
CA LYS A 249 -12.45 6.72 -7.65
C LYS A 249 -13.09 5.58 -6.86
N ASP A 250 -14.09 4.90 -7.44
CA ASP A 250 -14.78 3.76 -6.82
C ASP A 250 -14.28 2.42 -7.38
N MET A 251 -13.26 1.89 -6.76
CA MET A 251 -12.70 0.58 -7.15
C MET A 251 -13.62 -0.59 -6.77
N SER A 252 -14.50 -0.42 -5.78
CA SER A 252 -15.47 -1.46 -5.41
C SER A 252 -16.41 -1.78 -6.57
N ALA A 253 -16.87 -0.76 -7.31
CA ALA A 253 -17.70 -0.94 -8.50
C ALA A 253 -16.96 -1.68 -9.63
N ILE A 254 -15.67 -1.44 -9.78
CA ILE A 254 -14.82 -2.16 -10.75
C ILE A 254 -14.68 -3.64 -10.34
N TYR A 255 -14.22 -3.92 -9.12
CA TYR A 255 -14.02 -5.31 -8.68
C TYR A 255 -15.28 -6.18 -8.82
N LYS A 256 -16.49 -5.61 -8.64
CA LYS A 256 -17.76 -6.34 -8.82
C LYS A 256 -17.90 -6.98 -10.20
N GLN A 257 -17.36 -6.37 -11.22
CA GLN A 257 -17.48 -6.80 -12.61
C GLN A 257 -16.31 -7.68 -13.07
N MET A 258 -15.24 -7.76 -12.29
CA MET A 258 -14.02 -8.45 -12.66
C MET A 258 -14.04 -9.92 -12.26
N SER A 259 -13.44 -10.77 -13.09
CA SER A 259 -13.23 -12.19 -12.80
C SER A 259 -11.96 -12.41 -12.00
N CYS A 260 -10.91 -11.62 -12.23
CA CYS A 260 -9.62 -11.76 -11.56
C CYS A 260 -8.84 -10.44 -11.58
N THR A 261 -8.07 -10.18 -10.54
CA THR A 261 -7.10 -9.08 -10.52
C THR A 261 -5.70 -9.60 -10.80
N ILE A 262 -5.03 -8.98 -11.77
CA ILE A 262 -3.63 -9.27 -12.14
C ILE A 262 -2.76 -8.11 -11.67
N HIS A 263 -1.81 -8.38 -10.77
CA HIS A 263 -0.93 -7.37 -10.19
C HIS A 263 0.54 -7.81 -10.26
N PRO A 264 1.17 -7.77 -11.46
CA PRO A 264 2.49 -8.36 -11.71
C PRO A 264 3.62 -7.42 -11.28
N THR A 265 3.45 -6.73 -10.16
CA THR A 265 4.39 -5.73 -9.64
C THR A 265 5.70 -6.35 -9.16
N TYR A 266 6.79 -5.67 -9.42
CA TYR A 266 8.09 -5.89 -8.77
C TYR A 266 8.59 -4.62 -8.04
N TYR A 267 7.68 -3.67 -7.82
CA TYR A 267 7.93 -2.49 -7.00
C TYR A 267 8.08 -2.88 -5.52
N PRO A 268 8.97 -2.22 -4.74
CA PRO A 268 9.10 -2.46 -3.30
C PRO A 268 7.84 -2.07 -2.53
N GLU A 269 6.98 -3.04 -2.25
CA GLU A 269 5.74 -2.83 -1.52
C GLU A 269 5.93 -3.01 -0.01
N GLY A 270 5.08 -2.34 0.77
CA GLY A 270 4.84 -2.74 2.15
C GLY A 270 3.91 -3.95 2.18
N LEU A 271 2.63 -3.70 1.86
CA LEU A 271 1.62 -4.70 1.52
C LEU A 271 0.69 -4.10 0.47
N SER A 272 0.34 -4.86 -0.56
CA SER A 272 -0.48 -4.37 -1.67
C SER A 272 -1.96 -4.23 -1.27
N ASN A 273 -2.44 -2.99 -1.16
CA ASN A 273 -3.86 -2.72 -0.89
C ASN A 273 -4.75 -3.21 -2.03
N VAL A 274 -4.30 -3.16 -3.28
CA VAL A 274 -5.03 -3.67 -4.46
C VAL A 274 -5.38 -5.14 -4.29
N LEU A 275 -4.44 -5.96 -3.83
CA LEU A 275 -4.68 -7.38 -3.59
C LEU A 275 -5.64 -7.61 -2.41
N LEU A 276 -5.53 -6.81 -1.35
CA LEU A 276 -6.45 -6.88 -0.21
C LEU A 276 -7.88 -6.51 -0.62
N GLU A 277 -8.05 -5.45 -1.41
CA GLU A 277 -9.35 -4.96 -1.89
C GLU A 277 -10.01 -5.97 -2.84
N SER A 278 -9.24 -6.53 -3.78
CA SER A 278 -9.69 -7.57 -4.70
C SER A 278 -10.14 -8.82 -3.96
N SER A 279 -9.29 -9.34 -3.07
CA SER A 279 -9.62 -10.52 -2.25
C SER A 279 -10.81 -10.26 -1.33
N ALA A 280 -10.92 -9.07 -0.72
CA ALA A 280 -12.07 -8.67 0.08
C ALA A 280 -13.37 -8.67 -0.73
N SER A 281 -13.30 -8.29 -2.01
CA SER A 281 -14.43 -8.33 -2.96
C SER A 281 -14.76 -9.74 -3.47
N GLY A 282 -14.06 -10.78 -3.00
CA GLY A 282 -14.24 -12.16 -3.43
C GLY A 282 -13.71 -12.42 -4.84
N ARG A 283 -12.64 -11.74 -5.25
CA ARG A 283 -12.02 -11.92 -6.57
C ARG A 283 -10.67 -12.59 -6.43
N PRO A 284 -10.41 -13.65 -7.20
CA PRO A 284 -9.09 -14.27 -7.31
C PRO A 284 -8.02 -13.27 -7.75
N ILE A 285 -6.78 -13.55 -7.41
CA ILE A 285 -5.66 -12.68 -7.72
C ILE A 285 -4.52 -13.45 -8.38
N ILE A 286 -3.84 -12.82 -9.35
CA ILE A 286 -2.57 -13.30 -9.91
C ILE A 286 -1.53 -12.23 -9.63
N THR A 287 -0.47 -12.57 -8.92
CA THR A 287 0.54 -11.60 -8.52
C THR A 287 1.92 -12.23 -8.44
N THR A 288 2.96 -11.41 -8.32
CA THR A 288 4.34 -11.87 -8.24
C THR A 288 4.71 -12.43 -6.87
N ASN A 289 5.80 -13.23 -6.84
CA ASN A 289 6.45 -13.68 -5.60
C ASN A 289 7.22 -12.54 -4.89
N ARG A 290 6.68 -11.33 -4.97
CA ARG A 290 7.22 -10.14 -4.31
C ARG A 290 6.72 -10.05 -2.88
N SER A 291 7.60 -9.67 -1.95
CA SER A 291 7.18 -9.34 -0.58
C SER A 291 6.20 -8.16 -0.59
N GLY A 292 5.14 -8.30 0.18
CA GLY A 292 4.00 -7.38 0.16
C GLY A 292 2.89 -7.78 -0.84
N CYS A 293 3.14 -8.79 -1.68
CA CYS A 293 2.16 -9.37 -2.59
C CYS A 293 1.89 -10.85 -2.27
N ARG A 294 2.95 -11.66 -2.20
CA ARG A 294 2.83 -13.11 -1.93
C ARG A 294 2.14 -13.45 -0.60
N GLU A 295 2.18 -12.58 0.38
CA GLU A 295 1.53 -12.79 1.68
C GLU A 295 0.00 -12.85 1.57
N VAL A 296 -0.57 -12.25 0.52
CA VAL A 296 -2.02 -12.23 0.28
C VAL A 296 -2.50 -13.47 -0.49
N VAL A 297 -1.59 -14.18 -1.17
CA VAL A 297 -1.91 -15.32 -2.05
C VAL A 297 -1.48 -16.62 -1.41
N ASP A 298 -2.39 -17.58 -1.36
CA ASP A 298 -2.10 -19.00 -1.20
C ASP A 298 -2.19 -19.63 -2.60
N ASP A 299 -1.03 -19.97 -3.18
CA ASP A 299 -0.91 -20.38 -4.59
C ASP A 299 -1.80 -21.59 -4.92
N GLY A 300 -2.57 -21.49 -6.01
CA GLY A 300 -3.55 -22.47 -6.42
C GLY A 300 -4.85 -22.50 -5.60
N ILE A 301 -4.95 -21.77 -4.48
CA ILE A 301 -6.11 -21.76 -3.57
C ILE A 301 -6.98 -20.52 -3.77
N ASN A 302 -6.40 -19.31 -3.62
CA ASN A 302 -7.13 -18.05 -3.80
C ASN A 302 -6.59 -17.22 -4.97
N GLY A 303 -5.63 -17.75 -5.71
CA GLY A 303 -4.98 -17.10 -6.84
C GLY A 303 -3.73 -17.83 -7.27
N TYR A 304 -2.88 -17.14 -8.02
CA TYR A 304 -1.60 -17.67 -8.48
C TYR A 304 -0.46 -16.72 -8.21
N VAL A 305 0.72 -17.30 -7.94
CA VAL A 305 1.98 -16.57 -7.79
C VAL A 305 2.82 -16.78 -9.05
N VAL A 306 3.38 -15.68 -9.57
CA VAL A 306 4.25 -15.66 -10.74
C VAL A 306 5.63 -15.08 -10.41
N GLU A 307 6.61 -15.40 -11.23
CA GLU A 307 7.93 -14.80 -11.16
C GLU A 307 7.90 -13.32 -11.55
N GLU A 308 8.74 -12.51 -10.87
CA GLU A 308 8.90 -11.10 -11.22
C GLU A 308 9.45 -10.93 -12.64
N LYS A 309 8.90 -9.98 -13.42
CA LYS A 309 9.35 -9.62 -14.77
C LYS A 309 9.26 -10.78 -15.78
N ASN A 310 8.43 -11.78 -15.51
CA ASN A 310 8.25 -12.95 -16.37
C ASN A 310 6.84 -12.98 -16.98
N SER A 311 6.70 -12.45 -18.21
CA SER A 311 5.43 -12.44 -18.93
C SER A 311 4.98 -13.85 -19.30
N LYS A 312 5.90 -14.79 -19.55
CA LYS A 312 5.56 -16.16 -19.92
C LYS A 312 4.89 -16.89 -18.77
N ASP A 313 5.48 -16.80 -17.57
CA ASP A 313 4.89 -17.39 -16.37
C ASP A 313 3.52 -16.74 -16.07
N LEU A 314 3.38 -15.41 -16.26
CA LEU A 314 2.10 -14.73 -16.12
C LEU A 314 1.05 -15.29 -17.10
N ILE A 315 1.41 -15.48 -18.37
CA ILE A 315 0.54 -16.05 -19.40
C ILE A 315 0.13 -17.47 -19.01
N GLU A 316 1.07 -18.32 -18.59
CA GLU A 316 0.79 -19.69 -18.13
C GLU A 316 -0.21 -19.71 -16.96
N LYS A 317 -0.07 -18.82 -15.98
CA LYS A 317 -1.01 -18.74 -14.85
C LYS A 317 -2.39 -18.19 -15.25
N ILE A 318 -2.46 -17.30 -16.24
CA ILE A 318 -3.74 -16.86 -16.81
C ILE A 318 -4.43 -18.03 -17.54
N GLU A 319 -3.69 -18.83 -18.33
CA GLU A 319 -4.23 -20.03 -18.98
C GLU A 319 -4.78 -21.04 -17.95
N LEU A 320 -4.01 -21.35 -16.89
CA LEU A 320 -4.49 -22.21 -15.79
C LEU A 320 -5.74 -21.65 -15.11
N PHE A 321 -5.88 -20.33 -15.02
CA PHE A 321 -7.09 -19.70 -14.50
C PHE A 321 -8.26 -19.84 -15.47
N LEU A 322 -8.03 -19.73 -16.78
CA LEU A 322 -9.05 -19.87 -17.83
C LEU A 322 -9.55 -21.31 -17.96
N GLU A 323 -8.74 -22.32 -17.65
CA GLU A 323 -9.15 -23.72 -17.61
C GLU A 323 -10.16 -24.05 -16.49
N LYS A 324 -10.22 -23.22 -15.45
CA LYS A 324 -11.14 -23.44 -14.34
C LYS A 324 -12.58 -23.07 -14.70
N SER A 325 -13.52 -23.85 -14.20
CA SER A 325 -14.95 -23.54 -14.26
C SER A 325 -15.27 -22.25 -13.50
N VAL A 326 -16.40 -21.61 -13.81
CA VAL A 326 -16.88 -20.42 -13.09
C VAL A 326 -17.00 -20.67 -11.60
N GLU A 327 -17.49 -21.88 -11.20
CA GLU A 327 -17.63 -22.20 -9.76
C GLU A 327 -16.26 -22.36 -9.07
N GLU A 328 -15.27 -22.96 -9.71
CA GLU A 328 -13.91 -23.04 -9.15
C GLU A 328 -13.29 -21.65 -8.97
N ARG A 329 -13.41 -20.76 -9.96
CA ARG A 329 -12.95 -19.37 -9.86
C ARG A 329 -13.64 -18.62 -8.72
N LYS A 330 -14.97 -18.82 -8.56
CA LYS A 330 -15.74 -18.26 -7.44
C LYS A 330 -15.24 -18.78 -6.10
N GLN A 331 -14.95 -20.09 -5.97
CA GLN A 331 -14.41 -20.66 -4.75
C GLN A 331 -13.01 -20.11 -4.42
N MET A 332 -12.18 -19.88 -5.41
CA MET A 332 -10.89 -19.17 -5.22
C MET A 332 -11.12 -17.77 -4.64
N GLY A 333 -12.07 -17.02 -5.17
CA GLY A 333 -12.42 -15.69 -4.65
C GLY A 333 -12.92 -15.73 -3.20
N ILE A 334 -13.78 -16.71 -2.86
CA ILE A 334 -14.26 -16.92 -1.49
C ILE A 334 -13.12 -17.30 -0.54
N ALA A 335 -12.17 -18.12 -0.99
CA ALA A 335 -10.97 -18.45 -0.21
C ALA A 335 -10.12 -17.19 0.07
N GLY A 336 -9.93 -16.31 -0.92
CA GLY A 336 -9.26 -15.01 -0.75
C GLY A 336 -9.98 -14.13 0.26
N ARG A 337 -11.31 -14.04 0.20
CA ARG A 337 -12.13 -13.30 1.17
C ARG A 337 -11.92 -13.82 2.59
N LYS A 338 -11.98 -15.12 2.82
CA LYS A 338 -11.77 -15.73 4.15
C LYS A 338 -10.36 -15.41 4.69
N LYS A 339 -9.35 -15.44 3.84
CA LYS A 339 -7.98 -15.10 4.22
C LYS A 339 -7.88 -13.64 4.69
N VAL A 340 -8.43 -12.69 3.91
CA VAL A 340 -8.33 -11.27 4.30
C VAL A 340 -9.20 -10.93 5.51
N GLU A 341 -10.32 -11.58 5.73
CA GLU A 341 -11.13 -11.45 6.96
C GLU A 341 -10.33 -11.82 8.20
N LYS A 342 -9.60 -12.92 8.12
CA LYS A 342 -8.83 -13.48 9.24
C LYS A 342 -7.53 -12.72 9.50
N GLU A 343 -6.79 -12.37 8.44
CA GLU A 343 -5.39 -11.95 8.55
C GLU A 343 -5.17 -10.47 8.25
N PHE A 344 -6.05 -9.83 7.45
CA PHE A 344 -5.84 -8.50 6.90
C PHE A 344 -6.99 -7.53 7.16
N ASN A 345 -7.89 -7.85 8.09
CA ASN A 345 -8.93 -6.92 8.49
C ASN A 345 -8.33 -5.65 9.09
N ARG A 346 -8.82 -4.49 8.67
CA ARG A 346 -8.37 -3.18 9.15
C ARG A 346 -8.48 -3.02 10.67
N GLN A 347 -9.45 -3.69 11.30
CA GLN A 347 -9.60 -3.66 12.75
C GLN A 347 -8.34 -4.15 13.48
N ILE A 348 -7.64 -5.16 12.93
CA ILE A 348 -6.38 -5.67 13.51
C ILE A 348 -5.33 -4.55 13.58
N VAL A 349 -5.26 -3.71 12.54
CA VAL A 349 -4.34 -2.56 12.51
C VAL A 349 -4.74 -1.52 13.54
N ILE A 350 -6.03 -1.17 13.60
CA ILE A 350 -6.56 -0.19 14.56
C ILE A 350 -6.25 -0.63 15.99
N ASP A 351 -6.54 -1.88 16.34
CA ASP A 351 -6.32 -2.42 17.69
C ASP A 351 -4.84 -2.34 18.11
N LYS A 352 -3.92 -2.61 17.19
CA LYS A 352 -2.47 -2.47 17.45
C LYS A 352 -2.06 -1.02 17.71
N TYR A 353 -2.61 -0.04 16.99
CA TYR A 353 -2.35 1.37 17.26
C TYR A 353 -2.94 1.83 18.59
N LEU A 354 -4.17 1.39 18.91
CA LEU A 354 -4.80 1.71 20.20
C LEU A 354 -4.06 1.09 21.38
N ALA A 355 -3.46 -0.10 21.20
CA ALA A 355 -2.62 -0.71 22.23
C ALA A 355 -1.36 0.14 22.52
N GLU A 356 -0.74 0.74 21.50
CA GLU A 356 0.41 1.63 21.71
C GLU A 356 0.02 2.95 22.40
N LEU A 357 -1.21 3.45 22.19
CA LEU A 357 -1.72 4.61 22.96
C LEU A 357 -1.86 4.29 24.46
N LYS A 358 -2.36 3.10 24.79
CA LYS A 358 -2.57 2.68 26.18
C LYS A 358 -1.27 2.44 26.95
N SER A 359 -0.14 2.35 26.24
CA SER A 359 1.17 2.11 26.83
C SER A 359 1.95 3.40 27.17
N VAL A 360 1.38 4.59 26.90
CA VAL A 360 1.88 5.91 27.24
C VAL A 360 1.14 6.45 28.46
#